data_aa240c3aad7b4febbb955cc3a9f48ffe
#
_entry.id   aa240c3aad7b4febbb955cc3a9f48ffe
#
_cell.length_a   1.000
_cell.length_b   1.000
_cell.length_c   1.000
_cell.angle_alpha   90.00
_cell.angle_beta   90.00
_cell.angle_gamma   90.00
#
_symmetry.space_group_name_H-M   'P 1'
#
loop_
_entity.id
_entity.type
_entity.pdbx_description
1 polymer ?
#
loop_
_entity_poly.entity_id
_entity_poly.type
_entity_poly.pdbx_seq_one_letter_code
_entity_poly.pdbx_strand_id
1 'polypeptide(L)'
;MPEQTLTYNGKIDRPRLSKKALSKAEIESLARGYGGCTSELRSEVIGAWDFHANITTNIASTYIVDTTSNHLNGFIINLPCRGMTGYNWTADEMVFHHKPEEYGAIHFHDDDIDDARWEVDFTYEVPDLIKSGVYAAR
;
A
#
# COMPACT_ATOMS: atom_id res chain seq x y z
N MET A 1 -10.70 25.19 -2.68
CA MET A 1 -10.06 23.89 -2.38
C MET A 1 -11.17 22.86 -2.37
N PRO A 2 -11.06 21.71 -3.03
CA PRO A 2 -12.05 20.67 -2.85
C PRO A 2 -12.07 20.31 -1.36
N GLU A 3 -13.27 20.19 -0.78
CA GLU A 3 -13.43 19.66 0.56
C GLU A 3 -12.66 18.35 0.66
N GLN A 4 -11.79 18.22 1.65
CA GLN A 4 -11.17 16.94 1.99
C GLN A 4 -12.31 15.99 2.37
N THR A 5 -12.73 15.19 1.41
CA THR A 5 -13.60 14.06 1.71
C THR A 5 -12.82 13.14 2.65
N LEU A 6 -13.48 12.65 3.69
CA LEU A 6 -12.92 11.68 4.63
C LEU A 6 -12.28 10.55 3.85
N THR A 7 -10.96 10.49 3.87
CA THR A 7 -10.18 9.43 3.23
C THR A 7 -9.98 8.28 4.22
N TYR A 8 -9.67 7.10 3.69
CA TYR A 8 -9.41 5.94 4.54
C TYR A 8 -8.00 6.07 5.14
N ASN A 9 -7.92 5.92 6.47
CA ASN A 9 -6.66 5.83 7.19
C ASN A 9 -6.45 4.40 7.69
N GLY A 10 -5.46 3.71 7.14
CA GLY A 10 -5.16 2.32 7.49
C GLY A 10 -4.58 1.52 6.33
N LYS A 11 -4.37 0.23 6.57
CA LYS A 11 -3.83 -0.68 5.57
C LYS A 11 -4.93 -1.39 4.79
N ILE A 12 -4.73 -1.50 3.49
CA ILE A 12 -5.53 -2.35 2.60
C ILE A 12 -4.59 -3.35 1.94
N ASP A 13 -4.98 -4.62 1.94
CA ASP A 13 -4.28 -5.69 1.27
C ASP A 13 -5.23 -6.47 0.35
N ARG A 14 -4.81 -6.67 -0.88
CA ARG A 14 -5.49 -7.48 -1.91
C ARG A 14 -7.00 -7.24 -2.01
N PRO A 15 -7.47 -6.01 -2.24
CA PRO A 15 -8.89 -5.73 -2.41
C PRO A 15 -9.45 -6.48 -3.61
N ARG A 16 -10.72 -6.90 -3.50
CA ARG A 16 -11.43 -7.61 -4.56
C ARG A 16 -12.85 -7.08 -4.70
N LEU A 17 -13.34 -7.09 -5.92
CA LEU A 17 -14.69 -6.69 -6.25
C LEU A 17 -15.42 -7.90 -6.88
N SER A 18 -16.56 -8.27 -6.35
CA SER A 18 -17.38 -9.38 -6.86
C SER A 18 -18.69 -8.90 -7.46
N LYS A 19 -19.24 -9.69 -8.41
CA LYS A 19 -20.52 -9.42 -9.07
C LYS A 19 -21.73 -9.60 -8.16
N LYS A 20 -21.57 -10.43 -7.11
CA LYS A 20 -22.64 -10.79 -6.18
C LYS A 20 -22.16 -10.68 -4.73
N ALA A 21 -23.08 -10.68 -3.79
CA ALA A 21 -22.78 -10.92 -2.39
C ALA A 21 -22.24 -12.35 -2.22
N LEU A 22 -21.06 -12.46 -1.64
CA LEU A 22 -20.41 -13.75 -1.40
C LEU A 22 -20.85 -14.33 -0.05
N SER A 23 -20.99 -15.64 0.02
CA SER A 23 -21.18 -16.37 1.27
C SER A 23 -19.91 -16.32 2.12
N LYS A 24 -20.04 -16.58 3.43
CA LYS A 24 -18.89 -16.64 4.34
C LYS A 24 -17.79 -17.61 3.86
N ALA A 25 -18.18 -18.80 3.38
CA ALA A 25 -17.23 -19.79 2.88
C ALA A 25 -16.48 -19.32 1.63
N GLU A 26 -17.15 -18.62 0.72
CA GLU A 26 -16.53 -18.02 -0.46
C GLU A 26 -15.53 -16.91 -0.07
N ILE A 27 -15.90 -16.06 0.90
CA ILE A 27 -15.01 -15.00 1.44
C ILE A 27 -13.78 -15.63 2.08
N GLU A 28 -13.94 -16.65 2.92
CA GLU A 28 -12.83 -17.36 3.57
C GLU A 28 -11.92 -18.05 2.53
N SER A 29 -12.50 -18.61 1.46
CA SER A 29 -11.74 -19.18 0.36
C SER A 29 -10.87 -18.12 -0.35
N LEU A 30 -11.46 -16.97 -0.65
CA LEU A 30 -10.72 -15.84 -1.25
C LEU A 30 -9.62 -15.30 -0.31
N ALA A 31 -9.88 -15.24 0.98
CA ALA A 31 -8.90 -14.76 1.96
C ALA A 31 -7.66 -15.65 2.06
N ARG A 32 -7.79 -16.96 1.84
CA ARG A 32 -6.66 -17.91 1.83
C ARG A 32 -5.76 -17.81 0.60
N GLY A 33 -6.15 -17.05 -0.38
CA GLY A 33 -5.38 -16.79 -1.58
C GLY A 33 -6.15 -17.11 -2.87
N TYR A 34 -5.96 -16.26 -3.85
CA TYR A 34 -6.66 -16.35 -5.14
C TYR A 34 -6.35 -17.66 -5.90
N GLY A 35 -5.18 -18.25 -5.67
CA GLY A 35 -4.77 -19.52 -6.28
C GLY A 35 -5.61 -20.74 -5.86
N GLY A 36 -6.22 -20.69 -4.66
CA GLY A 36 -7.04 -21.77 -4.11
C GLY A 36 -8.54 -21.67 -4.44
N CYS A 37 -8.97 -20.64 -5.14
CA CYS A 37 -10.37 -20.46 -5.48
C CYS A 37 -10.81 -21.37 -6.63
N THR A 38 -12.08 -21.84 -6.56
CA THR A 38 -12.69 -22.57 -7.69
C THR A 38 -12.85 -21.70 -8.92
N SER A 39 -13.00 -22.30 -10.10
CA SER A 39 -13.22 -21.57 -11.34
C SER A 39 -14.49 -20.74 -11.29
N GLU A 40 -15.55 -21.28 -10.66
CA GLU A 40 -16.84 -20.62 -10.48
C GLU A 40 -16.68 -19.35 -9.63
N LEU A 41 -15.97 -19.44 -8.49
CA LEU A 41 -15.74 -18.30 -7.63
C LEU A 41 -14.89 -17.23 -8.32
N ARG A 42 -13.88 -17.63 -9.11
CA ARG A 42 -13.08 -16.70 -9.91
C ARG A 42 -13.91 -15.94 -10.93
N SER A 43 -14.89 -16.59 -11.55
CA SER A 43 -15.79 -15.96 -12.53
C SER A 43 -16.69 -14.89 -11.91
N GLU A 44 -16.92 -14.95 -10.60
CA GLU A 44 -17.69 -13.95 -9.86
C GLU A 44 -16.85 -12.72 -9.47
N VAL A 45 -15.52 -12.80 -9.55
CA VAL A 45 -14.63 -11.68 -9.22
C VAL A 45 -14.43 -10.79 -10.45
N ILE A 46 -14.86 -9.54 -10.35
CA ILE A 46 -14.72 -8.53 -11.40
C ILE A 46 -13.30 -7.97 -11.45
N GLY A 47 -12.73 -7.69 -10.28
CA GLY A 47 -11.39 -7.14 -10.13
C GLY A 47 -10.72 -7.69 -8.87
N ALA A 48 -9.41 -7.93 -8.98
CA ALA A 48 -8.57 -8.38 -7.87
C ALA A 48 -7.20 -7.73 -8.01
N TRP A 49 -6.90 -6.81 -7.12
CA TRP A 49 -5.67 -6.04 -7.19
C TRP A 49 -4.64 -6.61 -6.23
N ASP A 50 -3.48 -6.94 -6.77
CA ASP A 50 -2.35 -7.45 -6.00
C ASP A 50 -1.29 -6.36 -5.88
N PHE A 51 -1.17 -5.79 -4.69
CA PHE A 51 -0.30 -4.63 -4.47
C PHE A 51 1.17 -4.98 -4.35
N HIS A 52 1.53 -6.27 -4.16
CA HIS A 52 2.93 -6.68 -4.20
C HIS A 52 3.47 -6.86 -5.62
N ALA A 53 2.60 -7.06 -6.59
CA ALA A 53 3.01 -7.16 -7.98
C ALA A 53 3.75 -5.89 -8.42
N ASN A 54 4.91 -6.05 -9.06
CA ASN A 54 5.78 -4.98 -9.53
C ASN A 54 6.42 -4.09 -8.45
N ILE A 55 6.39 -4.50 -7.18
CA ILE A 55 7.04 -3.75 -6.09
C ILE A 55 8.57 -3.89 -6.10
N THR A 56 9.08 -5.00 -6.62
CA THR A 56 10.47 -5.43 -6.44
C THR A 56 11.51 -4.52 -7.08
N THR A 57 11.15 -3.84 -8.15
CA THR A 57 12.10 -3.01 -8.92
C THR A 57 11.80 -1.52 -8.85
N ASN A 58 10.58 -1.16 -8.53
CA ASN A 58 10.16 0.25 -8.48
C ASN A 58 9.01 0.45 -7.49
N ILE A 59 9.36 0.62 -6.22
CA ILE A 59 8.40 0.91 -5.16
C ILE A 59 7.66 2.24 -5.39
N ALA A 60 8.23 3.14 -6.15
CA ALA A 60 7.60 4.41 -6.53
C ALA A 60 6.58 4.25 -7.68
N SER A 61 6.44 3.04 -8.24
CA SER A 61 5.43 2.81 -9.27
C SER A 61 4.02 3.07 -8.72
N THR A 62 3.30 3.93 -9.40
CA THR A 62 1.90 4.23 -9.09
C THR A 62 0.92 3.26 -9.74
N TYR A 63 1.41 2.31 -10.52
CA TYR A 63 0.59 1.36 -11.26
C TYR A 63 0.25 0.13 -10.42
N ILE A 64 -1.04 -0.22 -10.38
CA ILE A 64 -1.57 -1.38 -9.66
C ILE A 64 -2.19 -2.36 -10.65
N VAL A 65 -1.73 -3.59 -10.62
CA VAL A 65 -2.18 -4.64 -11.54
C VAL A 65 -3.45 -5.30 -11.02
N ASP A 66 -4.47 -5.38 -11.89
CA ASP A 66 -5.59 -6.30 -11.71
C ASP A 66 -5.18 -7.69 -12.21
N THR A 67 -5.26 -8.68 -11.34
CA THR A 67 -4.90 -10.07 -11.64
C THR A 67 -5.99 -10.87 -12.33
N THR A 68 -7.16 -10.26 -12.58
CA THR A 68 -8.24 -10.89 -13.35
C THR A 68 -8.04 -10.70 -14.85
N SER A 69 -8.80 -11.44 -15.65
CA SER A 69 -8.82 -11.27 -17.11
C SER A 69 -9.47 -9.96 -17.59
N ASN A 70 -10.07 -9.19 -16.68
CA ASN A 70 -10.72 -7.93 -17.04
C ASN A 70 -9.74 -6.76 -17.15
N HIS A 71 -8.51 -6.92 -16.62
CA HIS A 71 -7.44 -5.91 -16.69
C HIS A 71 -7.86 -4.51 -16.20
N LEU A 72 -8.65 -4.46 -15.13
CA LEU A 72 -9.09 -3.21 -14.48
C LEU A 72 -7.96 -2.64 -13.61
N ASN A 73 -6.84 -2.34 -14.26
CA ASN A 73 -5.66 -1.83 -13.59
C ASN A 73 -5.94 -0.46 -12.97
N GLY A 74 -5.29 -0.19 -11.84
CA GLY A 74 -5.46 1.04 -11.08
C GLY A 74 -4.20 1.90 -11.02
N PHE A 75 -4.38 3.11 -10.51
CA PHE A 75 -3.29 4.01 -10.20
C PHE A 75 -3.40 4.49 -8.76
N ILE A 76 -2.26 4.60 -8.10
CA ILE A 76 -2.16 5.19 -6.77
C ILE A 76 -2.08 6.72 -6.93
N ILE A 77 -2.87 7.41 -6.13
CA ILE A 77 -2.88 8.87 -6.05
C ILE A 77 -2.35 9.27 -4.67
N ASN A 78 -1.61 10.38 -4.58
CA ASN A 78 -1.03 10.94 -3.35
C ASN A 78 -0.01 10.03 -2.64
N LEU A 79 0.65 9.16 -3.40
CA LEU A 79 1.81 8.38 -2.96
C LEU A 79 1.68 7.72 -1.57
N PRO A 80 0.66 6.90 -1.31
CA PRO A 80 0.57 6.15 -0.06
C PRO A 80 1.73 5.17 0.08
N CYS A 81 2.05 4.76 1.31
CA CYS A 81 3.14 3.84 1.58
C CYS A 81 2.85 2.44 1.02
N ARG A 82 3.68 1.99 0.09
CA ARG A 82 3.67 0.62 -0.46
C ARG A 82 4.66 -0.29 0.29
N GLY A 83 4.57 -1.60 0.05
CA GLY A 83 5.49 -2.55 0.65
C GLY A 83 5.29 -2.71 2.15
N MET A 84 4.08 -2.50 2.62
CA MET A 84 3.71 -2.69 4.02
C MET A 84 3.35 -4.15 4.28
N THR A 85 3.60 -4.59 5.50
CA THR A 85 3.26 -5.96 5.94
C THR A 85 1.79 -6.27 5.69
N GLY A 86 1.55 -7.35 4.94
CA GLY A 86 0.22 -7.83 4.59
C GLY A 86 -0.41 -8.70 5.68
N TYR A 87 -1.61 -9.21 5.41
CA TYR A 87 -2.36 -10.09 6.32
C TYR A 87 -1.65 -11.42 6.61
N ASN A 88 -0.80 -11.87 5.69
CA ASN A 88 -0.06 -13.13 5.72
C ASN A 88 1.37 -12.99 6.23
N TRP A 89 1.73 -11.84 6.78
CA TRP A 89 3.08 -11.61 7.31
C TRP A 89 3.38 -12.51 8.50
N THR A 90 4.47 -13.23 8.44
CA THR A 90 4.90 -14.22 9.46
C THR A 90 5.90 -13.66 10.46
N ALA A 91 6.47 -12.51 10.22
CA ALA A 91 7.59 -11.92 10.96
C ALA A 91 8.93 -12.67 10.84
N ASP A 92 9.02 -13.68 9.99
CA ASP A 92 10.27 -14.44 9.77
C ASP A 92 11.25 -13.67 8.88
N GLU A 93 10.73 -12.85 7.97
CA GLU A 93 11.53 -12.07 7.04
C GLU A 93 11.18 -10.58 7.13
N MET A 94 12.18 -9.74 7.37
CA MET A 94 12.01 -8.29 7.55
C MET A 94 12.29 -7.48 6.29
N VAL A 95 12.75 -8.15 5.24
CA VAL A 95 13.10 -7.51 3.97
C VAL A 95 12.10 -7.89 2.89
N PHE A 96 11.33 -6.91 2.42
CA PHE A 96 10.25 -7.16 1.46
C PHE A 96 10.72 -7.76 0.13
N HIS A 97 11.96 -7.54 -0.28
CA HIS A 97 12.54 -8.14 -1.48
C HIS A 97 12.68 -9.66 -1.40
N HIS A 98 12.82 -10.21 -0.20
CA HIS A 98 12.99 -11.65 0.01
C HIS A 98 11.67 -12.42 0.02
N LYS A 99 10.60 -11.77 0.51
CA LYS A 99 9.24 -12.34 0.57
C LYS A 99 8.19 -11.28 0.18
N PRO A 100 8.18 -10.82 -1.06
CA PRO A 100 7.31 -9.73 -1.49
C PRO A 100 5.82 -10.05 -1.28
N GLU A 101 5.43 -11.31 -1.29
CA GLU A 101 4.05 -11.75 -1.05
C GLU A 101 3.56 -11.45 0.37
N GLU A 102 4.45 -11.31 1.34
CA GLU A 102 4.10 -10.92 2.71
C GLU A 102 3.98 -9.40 2.89
N TYR A 103 4.37 -8.61 1.89
CA TYR A 103 4.41 -7.15 1.90
C TYR A 103 3.45 -6.54 0.86
N GLY A 104 2.29 -7.19 0.70
CA GLY A 104 1.28 -6.81 -0.28
C GLY A 104 0.31 -5.72 0.18
N ALA A 105 0.50 -5.10 1.34
CA ALA A 105 -0.38 -4.04 1.78
C ALA A 105 0.08 -2.65 1.33
N ILE A 106 -0.88 -1.75 1.18
CA ILE A 106 -0.66 -0.31 1.05
C ILE A 106 -1.23 0.35 2.31
N HIS A 107 -0.47 1.25 2.91
CA HIS A 107 -0.94 2.12 3.98
C HIS A 107 -1.40 3.44 3.39
N PHE A 108 -2.70 3.69 3.52
CA PHE A 108 -3.33 4.95 3.18
C PHE A 108 -3.41 5.81 4.44
N HIS A 109 -3.15 7.08 4.29
CA HIS A 109 -3.14 8.04 5.41
C HIS A 109 -3.61 9.40 4.90
N ASP A 110 -4.27 10.15 5.74
CA ASP A 110 -4.81 11.47 5.44
C ASP A 110 -4.45 12.53 6.50
N ASP A 111 -3.75 12.10 7.53
CA ASP A 111 -3.38 12.87 8.70
C ASP A 111 -1.87 13.03 8.85
N ASP A 112 -1.13 13.06 7.74
CA ASP A 112 0.31 13.31 7.75
C ASP A 112 0.61 14.66 8.40
N ILE A 113 1.49 14.63 9.36
CA ILE A 113 1.98 15.83 10.01
C ILE A 113 2.96 16.50 9.04
N ASP A 114 2.56 17.61 8.43
CA ASP A 114 3.42 18.48 7.63
C ASP A 114 4.18 19.49 8.50
N ASP A 115 3.59 19.86 9.63
CA ASP A 115 4.17 20.73 10.63
C ASP A 115 3.75 20.25 12.03
N ALA A 116 4.70 19.91 12.87
CA ALA A 116 4.46 19.51 14.25
C ALA A 116 3.98 20.69 15.14
N ARG A 117 4.08 21.91 14.64
CA ARG A 117 3.70 23.18 15.33
C ARG A 117 4.36 23.34 16.71
N TRP A 118 5.58 22.80 16.82
CA TRP A 118 6.37 23.02 18.02
C TRP A 118 6.93 24.43 18.04
N GLU A 119 7.09 25.00 19.21
CA GLU A 119 7.83 26.24 19.40
C GLU A 119 9.29 26.03 19.00
N VAL A 120 9.91 27.09 18.47
CA VAL A 120 11.31 27.01 18.02
C VAL A 120 12.21 27.03 19.25
N ASP A 121 12.91 25.94 19.51
CA ASP A 121 13.89 25.84 20.61
C ASP A 121 15.20 26.58 20.28
N PHE A 122 15.62 26.54 19.01
CA PHE A 122 16.80 27.25 18.55
C PHE A 122 16.74 27.53 17.05
N THR A 123 17.50 28.51 16.61
CA THR A 123 17.68 28.84 15.18
C THR A 123 19.14 28.69 14.81
N TYR A 124 19.41 28.22 13.61
CA TYR A 124 20.75 28.11 13.03
C TYR A 124 20.75 28.71 11.63
N GLU A 125 21.60 29.72 11.43
CA GLU A 125 21.82 30.29 10.11
C GLU A 125 22.85 29.43 9.35
N VAL A 126 22.40 28.84 8.24
CA VAL A 126 23.25 27.97 7.42
C VAL A 126 24.28 28.82 6.68
N PRO A 127 25.60 28.63 6.88
CA PRO A 127 26.64 29.41 6.18
C PRO A 127 26.61 29.14 4.66
N ASP A 128 26.83 30.17 3.86
CA ASP A 128 26.81 30.08 2.39
C ASP A 128 27.79 29.06 1.81
N LEU A 129 28.87 28.79 2.51
CA LEU A 129 29.94 27.88 2.06
C LEU A 129 29.86 26.48 2.64
N ILE A 130 28.74 26.12 3.29
CA ILE A 130 28.58 24.75 3.82
C ILE A 130 28.51 23.76 2.66
N LYS A 131 29.24 22.67 2.76
CA LYS A 131 29.19 21.59 1.75
C LYS A 131 27.90 20.82 1.88
N SER A 132 27.41 20.23 0.77
CA SER A 132 26.28 19.28 0.82
C SER A 132 26.65 18.09 1.72
N GLY A 133 25.73 17.70 2.61
CA GLY A 133 25.96 16.60 3.54
C GLY A 133 24.86 16.49 4.59
N VAL A 134 24.98 15.49 5.45
CA VAL A 134 24.11 15.31 6.62
C VAL A 134 24.81 15.92 7.83
N TYR A 135 24.10 16.80 8.52
CA TYR A 135 24.61 17.52 9.70
C TYR A 135 23.71 17.24 10.89
N ALA A 136 24.28 17.34 12.09
CA ALA A 136 23.54 17.20 13.34
C ALA A 136 23.96 18.31 14.31
N ALA A 137 22.99 18.95 14.95
CA ALA A 137 23.24 19.81 16.11
C ALA A 137 23.45 18.91 17.35
N ARG A 138 24.45 19.27 18.18
CA ARG A 138 24.67 18.63 19.49
C ARG A 138 24.54 19.66 20.60
#